data_40de1ae6b629b9e620cac84320583353
#
_entry.id   40de1ae6b629b9e620cac84320583353
#
_cell.length_a   1.000
_cell.length_b   1.000
_cell.length_c   1.000
_cell.angle_alpha   90.00
_cell.angle_beta   90.00
_cell.angle_gamma   90.00
#
_symmetry.space_group_name_H-M   'P 1'
#
loop_
_entity.id
_entity.type
_entity.pdbx_description
1 polymer ?
#
loop_
_entity_poly.entity_id
_entity_poly.type
_entity_poly.pdbx_seq_one_letter_code
_entity_poly.pdbx_strand_id
1 'polypeptide(L)'
;DGAVPNQNLHAISQADMVILTHPKFLSQAETLANAHREKDNLTVSVITTDQVYNEFSSGAPDATAYRWVMKMLYDRALNSGITTDLPKYLLLFGKGTFDNRKILSNSGENFILTYQAENSTVTTLSYNTDDYFTFLDDNEGVNVAANLMDIGVGRFSVTTVQQATDVVNKTIGYMNNTDKGNWKNQLLFLADDGAASLHSIQADNVAESLGGSFPAYQLNKIYLDAYK
;
A
#
# COMPACT_ATOMS: atom_id res chain seq x y z
N ASP A 1 -10.73 20.63 22.69
CA ASP A 1 -11.72 20.86 21.63
C ASP A 1 -11.39 22.21 20.95
N GLY A 2 -11.20 22.21 19.64
CA GLY A 2 -10.86 23.38 18.84
C GLY A 2 -11.64 23.38 17.51
N ALA A 3 -11.53 24.48 16.75
CA ALA A 3 -12.13 24.55 15.42
C ALA A 3 -11.37 23.61 14.47
N VAL A 4 -12.10 22.80 13.75
CA VAL A 4 -11.55 22.00 12.64
C VAL A 4 -11.45 22.91 11.42
N PRO A 5 -10.31 22.97 10.71
CA PRO A 5 -10.20 23.72 9.47
C PRO A 5 -11.25 23.26 8.46
N ASN A 6 -11.79 24.20 7.68
CA ASN A 6 -12.66 23.84 6.57
C ASN A 6 -11.92 22.91 5.60
N GLN A 7 -12.57 21.81 5.25
CA GLN A 7 -12.05 20.82 4.31
C GLN A 7 -13.18 20.39 3.36
N ASN A 8 -12.82 19.85 2.20
CA ASN A 8 -13.79 19.29 1.26
C ASN A 8 -13.07 18.24 0.39
N LEU A 9 -12.92 17.03 0.91
CA LEU A 9 -12.35 15.92 0.15
C LEU A 9 -13.25 15.46 -1.00
N HIS A 10 -14.55 15.72 -0.89
CA HIS A 10 -15.49 15.43 -1.98
C HIS A 10 -15.28 16.33 -3.20
N ALA A 11 -14.51 17.41 -3.08
CA ALA A 11 -14.18 18.32 -4.18
C ALA A 11 -12.70 18.23 -4.63
N ILE A 12 -11.91 17.27 -4.11
CA ILE A 12 -10.54 17.10 -4.60
C ILE A 12 -10.53 16.71 -6.08
N SER A 13 -9.52 17.18 -6.80
CA SER A 13 -9.31 16.81 -8.20
C SER A 13 -8.99 15.32 -8.35
N GLN A 14 -9.23 14.78 -9.55
CA GLN A 14 -8.74 13.45 -9.91
C GLN A 14 -7.22 13.38 -9.75
N ALA A 15 -6.75 12.22 -9.34
CA ALA A 15 -5.34 11.98 -9.10
C ALA A 15 -4.95 10.55 -9.49
N ASP A 16 -3.78 10.42 -10.12
CA ASP A 16 -3.18 9.12 -10.42
C ASP A 16 -2.77 8.38 -9.15
N MET A 17 -2.33 9.13 -8.14
CA MET A 17 -1.86 8.59 -6.87
C MET A 17 -2.46 9.34 -5.69
N VAL A 18 -2.94 8.60 -4.70
CA VAL A 18 -3.32 9.16 -3.40
C VAL A 18 -2.33 8.70 -2.35
N ILE A 19 -1.78 9.64 -1.60
CA ILE A 19 -0.99 9.34 -0.40
C ILE A 19 -1.86 9.66 0.82
N LEU A 20 -2.35 8.61 1.47
CA LEU A 20 -3.07 8.72 2.73
C LEU A 20 -2.07 8.66 3.87
N THR A 21 -1.94 9.73 4.63
CA THR A 21 -0.94 9.87 5.69
C THR A 21 -1.55 10.21 7.04
N HIS A 22 -0.91 9.77 8.12
CA HIS A 22 -1.19 10.34 9.43
C HIS A 22 -0.63 11.79 9.49
N PRO A 23 -1.30 12.76 10.15
CA PRO A 23 -0.83 14.16 10.23
C PRO A 23 0.62 14.31 10.66
N LYS A 24 1.11 13.42 11.52
CA LYS A 24 2.51 13.37 11.99
C LYS A 24 3.55 13.28 10.87
N PHE A 25 3.19 12.69 9.72
CA PHE A 25 4.11 12.42 8.60
C PHE A 25 3.77 13.25 7.36
N LEU A 26 2.89 14.23 7.48
CA LEU A 26 2.39 15.03 6.35
C LEU A 26 3.52 15.67 5.54
N SER A 27 4.53 16.24 6.20
CA SER A 27 5.67 16.87 5.53
C SER A 27 6.48 15.90 4.68
N GLN A 28 6.69 14.67 5.17
CA GLN A 28 7.41 13.62 4.43
C GLN A 28 6.56 13.08 3.27
N ALA A 29 5.26 12.96 3.48
CA ALA A 29 4.33 12.56 2.42
C ALA A 29 4.30 13.59 1.27
N GLU A 30 4.28 14.89 1.57
CA GLU A 30 4.37 15.94 0.55
C GLU A 30 5.71 15.94 -0.18
N THR A 31 6.81 15.70 0.53
CA THR A 31 8.13 15.55 -0.10
C THR A 31 8.14 14.43 -1.14
N LEU A 32 7.56 13.28 -0.80
CA LEU A 32 7.43 12.15 -1.72
C LEU A 32 6.48 12.47 -2.88
N ALA A 33 5.34 13.09 -2.59
CA ALA A 33 4.37 13.50 -3.61
C ALA A 33 5.00 14.42 -4.66
N ASN A 34 5.80 15.40 -4.22
CA ASN A 34 6.51 16.30 -5.14
C ASN A 34 7.51 15.53 -6.02
N ALA A 35 8.22 14.56 -5.46
CA ALA A 35 9.12 13.73 -6.26
C ALA A 35 8.38 12.94 -7.35
N HIS A 36 7.20 12.36 -7.06
CA HIS A 36 6.38 11.67 -8.05
C HIS A 36 5.79 12.62 -9.09
N ARG A 37 5.36 13.83 -8.68
CA ARG A 37 4.89 14.86 -9.62
C ARG A 37 5.99 15.27 -10.61
N GLU A 38 7.21 15.46 -10.13
CA GLU A 38 8.33 15.94 -10.94
C GLU A 38 8.98 14.85 -11.80
N LYS A 39 9.10 13.63 -11.30
CA LYS A 39 9.87 12.57 -11.96
C LYS A 39 9.03 11.59 -12.74
N ASP A 40 7.87 11.25 -12.22
CA ASP A 40 6.99 10.25 -12.81
C ASP A 40 5.82 10.89 -13.56
N ASN A 41 5.72 12.24 -13.50
CA ASN A 41 4.64 13.02 -14.10
C ASN A 41 3.24 12.58 -13.64
N LEU A 42 3.13 12.12 -12.38
CA LEU A 42 1.86 11.74 -11.78
C LEU A 42 1.15 12.95 -11.18
N THR A 43 -0.18 12.96 -11.27
CA THR A 43 -1.01 13.78 -10.40
C THR A 43 -1.12 13.10 -9.04
N VAL A 44 -0.71 13.80 -7.97
CA VAL A 44 -0.68 13.21 -6.61
C VAL A 44 -1.47 14.06 -5.64
N SER A 45 -2.42 13.45 -4.95
CA SER A 45 -3.14 14.04 -3.82
C SER A 45 -2.59 13.48 -2.50
N VAL A 46 -2.28 14.36 -1.56
CA VAL A 46 -1.92 14.00 -0.19
C VAL A 46 -3.09 14.36 0.72
N ILE A 47 -3.60 13.37 1.45
CA ILE A 47 -4.72 13.52 2.37
C ILE A 47 -4.37 12.92 3.73
N THR A 48 -4.94 13.47 4.80
CA THR A 48 -4.69 12.94 6.14
C THR A 48 -5.83 12.05 6.63
N THR A 49 -5.50 11.14 7.55
CA THR A 49 -6.50 10.28 8.22
C THR A 49 -7.63 11.09 8.83
N ASP A 50 -7.31 12.21 9.49
CA ASP A 50 -8.31 13.05 10.14
C ASP A 50 -9.29 13.65 9.14
N GLN A 51 -8.80 14.11 7.98
CA GLN A 51 -9.65 14.61 6.91
C GLN A 51 -10.58 13.53 6.38
N VAL A 52 -10.05 12.31 6.17
CA VAL A 52 -10.84 11.19 5.68
C VAL A 52 -11.89 10.77 6.69
N TYR A 53 -11.55 10.65 7.97
CA TYR A 53 -12.53 10.29 9.00
C TYR A 53 -13.65 11.31 9.10
N ASN A 54 -13.34 12.60 9.04
CA ASN A 54 -14.33 13.66 9.13
C ASN A 54 -15.39 13.57 8.02
N GLU A 55 -15.01 13.23 6.78
CA GLU A 55 -15.92 13.27 5.65
C GLU A 55 -16.49 11.90 5.26
N PHE A 56 -15.79 10.80 5.54
CA PHE A 56 -16.20 9.47 5.07
C PHE A 56 -16.62 8.52 6.20
N SER A 57 -16.43 8.90 7.48
CA SER A 57 -16.86 8.08 8.62
C SER A 57 -17.36 8.91 9.82
N SER A 58 -17.88 10.12 9.57
CA SER A 58 -18.46 11.00 10.59
C SER A 58 -17.51 11.30 11.76
N GLY A 59 -16.22 11.38 11.50
CA GLY A 59 -15.17 11.62 12.48
C GLY A 59 -14.69 10.39 13.25
N ALA A 60 -15.28 9.22 13.03
CA ALA A 60 -14.84 7.99 13.69
C ALA A 60 -13.69 7.31 12.91
N PRO A 61 -12.63 6.80 13.57
CA PRO A 61 -11.61 6.01 12.92
C PRO A 61 -12.21 4.72 12.33
N ASP A 62 -12.29 4.66 11.00
CA ASP A 62 -12.81 3.54 10.26
C ASP A 62 -11.93 3.28 9.03
N ALA A 63 -11.40 2.06 8.91
CA ALA A 63 -10.58 1.67 7.77
C ALA A 63 -11.36 1.71 6.44
N THR A 64 -12.67 1.46 6.46
CA THR A 64 -13.52 1.51 5.27
C THR A 64 -13.57 2.91 4.65
N ALA A 65 -13.38 3.96 5.45
CA ALA A 65 -13.33 5.33 4.96
C ALA A 65 -12.21 5.54 3.92
N TYR A 66 -11.10 4.83 4.03
CA TYR A 66 -10.00 4.88 3.06
C TYR A 66 -10.42 4.33 1.69
N ARG A 67 -11.16 3.21 1.70
CA ARG A 67 -11.72 2.65 0.48
C ARG A 67 -12.72 3.60 -0.17
N TRP A 68 -13.57 4.26 0.62
CA TRP A 68 -14.57 5.19 0.10
C TRP A 68 -13.99 6.40 -0.60
N VAL A 69 -12.86 6.93 -0.14
CA VAL A 69 -12.15 8.00 -0.85
C VAL A 69 -11.69 7.51 -2.23
N MET A 70 -11.08 6.32 -2.30
CA MET A 70 -10.60 5.77 -3.56
C MET A 70 -11.76 5.45 -4.50
N LYS A 71 -12.85 4.85 -3.96
CA LYS A 71 -14.05 4.58 -4.74
C LYS A 71 -14.69 5.86 -5.29
N MET A 72 -14.75 6.92 -4.52
CA MET A 72 -15.24 8.22 -5.00
C MET A 72 -14.46 8.72 -6.23
N LEU A 73 -13.12 8.64 -6.21
CA LEU A 73 -12.29 9.03 -7.36
C LEU A 73 -12.50 8.08 -8.54
N TYR A 74 -12.56 6.79 -8.28
CA TYR A 74 -12.80 5.74 -9.27
C TYR A 74 -14.15 5.92 -9.98
N ASP A 75 -15.23 6.00 -9.21
CA ASP A 75 -16.59 6.19 -9.75
C ASP A 75 -16.72 7.50 -10.54
N ARG A 76 -16.05 8.56 -10.09
CA ARG A 76 -16.05 9.85 -10.79
C ARG A 76 -15.39 9.74 -12.16
N ALA A 77 -14.28 9.02 -12.27
CA ALA A 77 -13.63 8.77 -13.55
C ALA A 77 -14.51 7.92 -14.48
N LEU A 78 -15.10 6.83 -13.97
CA LEU A 78 -16.03 6.01 -14.74
C LEU A 78 -17.24 6.80 -15.24
N ASN A 79 -17.85 7.61 -14.37
CA ASN A 79 -19.03 8.41 -14.72
C ASN A 79 -18.72 9.54 -15.74
N SER A 80 -17.48 10.04 -15.74
CA SER A 80 -17.04 11.01 -16.75
C SER A 80 -16.72 10.39 -18.11
N GLY A 81 -16.54 9.07 -18.16
CA GLY A 81 -16.07 8.33 -19.34
C GLY A 81 -14.59 8.56 -19.69
N ILE A 82 -13.83 9.23 -18.80
CA ILE A 82 -12.41 9.54 -19.02
C ILE A 82 -11.57 8.50 -18.27
N THR A 83 -11.26 7.40 -18.92
CA THR A 83 -10.52 6.29 -18.29
C THR A 83 -9.08 6.64 -17.90
N THR A 84 -8.50 7.69 -18.48
CA THR A 84 -7.18 8.20 -18.09
C THR A 84 -7.18 8.84 -16.70
N ASP A 85 -8.35 9.22 -16.19
CA ASP A 85 -8.52 9.84 -14.88
C ASP A 85 -8.74 8.82 -13.74
N LEU A 86 -8.77 7.53 -14.07
CA LEU A 86 -8.84 6.48 -13.06
C LEU A 86 -7.61 6.57 -12.12
N PRO A 87 -7.83 6.49 -10.80
CA PRO A 87 -6.72 6.38 -9.86
C PRO A 87 -5.92 5.10 -10.14
N LYS A 88 -4.59 5.16 -9.95
CA LYS A 88 -3.68 4.05 -10.23
C LYS A 88 -3.02 3.49 -8.98
N TYR A 89 -2.79 4.37 -7.99
CA TYR A 89 -2.01 4.02 -6.82
C TYR A 89 -2.59 4.59 -5.53
N LEU A 90 -2.54 3.79 -4.47
CA LEU A 90 -2.76 4.20 -3.08
C LEU A 90 -1.51 3.92 -2.25
N LEU A 91 -0.93 4.94 -1.62
CA LEU A 91 0.11 4.76 -0.61
C LEU A 91 -0.45 5.05 0.78
N LEU A 92 -0.38 4.05 1.66
CA LEU A 92 -0.72 4.15 3.07
C LEU A 92 0.53 4.53 3.86
N PHE A 93 0.63 5.79 4.29
CA PHE A 93 1.85 6.33 4.88
C PHE A 93 1.77 6.34 6.41
N GLY A 94 2.06 5.20 7.02
CA GLY A 94 2.03 4.96 8.46
C GLY A 94 1.82 3.48 8.80
N LYS A 95 2.37 3.06 9.94
CA LYS A 95 2.15 1.71 10.47
C LYS A 95 0.72 1.53 10.95
N GLY A 96 0.13 0.37 10.68
CA GLY A 96 -1.06 -0.13 11.34
C GLY A 96 -0.74 -1.32 12.26
N THR A 97 -1.73 -1.74 13.02
CA THR A 97 -1.68 -2.96 13.84
C THR A 97 -2.98 -3.74 13.61
N PHE A 98 -2.98 -5.03 13.98
CA PHE A 98 -4.20 -5.83 13.94
C PHE A 98 -5.23 -5.38 15.01
N ASP A 99 -4.79 -4.67 16.03
CA ASP A 99 -5.64 -4.14 17.10
C ASP A 99 -6.06 -2.70 16.78
N ASN A 100 -6.95 -2.53 15.83
CA ASN A 100 -7.45 -1.21 15.41
C ASN A 100 -8.09 -0.40 16.55
N ARG A 101 -8.57 -1.08 17.61
CA ARG A 101 -9.26 -0.44 18.74
C ARG A 101 -8.36 -0.22 19.95
N LYS A 102 -7.08 -0.58 19.89
CA LYS A 102 -6.12 -0.52 21.00
C LYS A 102 -6.62 -1.19 22.29
N ILE A 103 -7.17 -2.39 22.16
CA ILE A 103 -7.65 -3.19 23.28
C ILE A 103 -6.47 -3.81 24.04
N LEU A 104 -5.43 -4.20 23.30
CA LEU A 104 -4.23 -4.81 23.87
C LEU A 104 -3.21 -3.73 24.23
N SER A 105 -2.65 -3.83 25.44
CA SER A 105 -1.70 -2.82 25.95
C SER A 105 -0.39 -2.72 25.16
N ASN A 106 -0.04 -3.76 24.40
CA ASN A 106 1.22 -3.87 23.64
C ASN A 106 1.04 -3.80 22.11
N SER A 107 -0.15 -3.47 21.61
CA SER A 107 -0.42 -3.47 20.15
C SER A 107 0.28 -2.33 19.39
N GLY A 108 0.82 -1.33 20.08
CA GLY A 108 1.45 -0.16 19.46
C GLY A 108 0.46 0.88 18.94
N GLU A 109 0.96 1.86 18.20
CA GLU A 109 0.13 2.92 17.62
C GLU A 109 -0.40 2.53 16.24
N ASN A 110 -1.67 2.85 15.98
CA ASN A 110 -2.27 2.82 14.65
C ASN A 110 -2.19 4.22 14.03
N PHE A 111 -1.23 4.42 13.15
CA PHE A 111 -1.15 5.64 12.34
C PHE A 111 -2.09 5.56 11.14
N ILE A 112 -2.13 4.41 10.48
CA ILE A 112 -3.06 4.07 9.40
C ILE A 112 -3.67 2.72 9.74
N LEU A 113 -4.98 2.65 9.89
CA LEU A 113 -5.69 1.41 10.19
C LEU A 113 -5.45 0.34 9.11
N THR A 114 -5.61 -0.91 9.49
CA THR A 114 -5.60 -2.07 8.59
C THR A 114 -7.03 -2.61 8.42
N TYR A 115 -7.31 -3.21 7.27
CA TYR A 115 -8.48 -4.09 7.16
C TYR A 115 -8.14 -5.46 7.78
N GLN A 116 -9.12 -6.04 8.44
CA GLN A 116 -8.98 -7.36 9.09
C GLN A 116 -10.05 -8.30 8.56
N ALA A 117 -9.66 -9.55 8.31
CA ALA A 117 -10.58 -10.59 7.92
C ALA A 117 -11.67 -10.82 8.98
N GLU A 118 -12.88 -11.15 8.56
CA GLU A 118 -14.03 -11.37 9.45
C GLU A 118 -13.81 -12.54 10.42
N ASN A 119 -13.11 -13.58 9.98
CA ASN A 119 -12.86 -14.80 10.75
C ASN A 119 -11.68 -14.68 11.72
N SER A 120 -11.69 -13.67 12.58
CA SER A 120 -10.60 -13.42 13.53
C SER A 120 -10.43 -14.52 14.62
N THR A 121 -11.38 -15.44 14.73
CA THR A 121 -11.33 -16.58 15.67
C THR A 121 -10.62 -17.81 15.11
N VAL A 122 -10.40 -17.87 13.79
CA VAL A 122 -9.73 -19.00 13.13
C VAL A 122 -8.34 -18.55 12.71
N THR A 123 -7.31 -19.09 13.35
CA THR A 123 -5.91 -18.66 13.17
C THR A 123 -5.43 -18.68 11.72
N THR A 124 -5.88 -19.65 10.92
CA THR A 124 -5.49 -19.78 9.52
C THR A 124 -6.29 -18.89 8.56
N LEU A 125 -7.37 -18.28 9.02
CA LEU A 125 -8.23 -17.38 8.24
C LEU A 125 -8.18 -15.94 8.76
N SER A 126 -7.44 -15.71 9.84
CA SER A 126 -7.27 -14.38 10.46
C SER A 126 -6.04 -13.71 9.86
N TYR A 127 -6.25 -12.65 9.09
CA TYR A 127 -5.18 -11.89 8.45
C TYR A 127 -5.55 -10.41 8.34
N ASN A 128 -4.52 -9.58 8.23
CA ASN A 128 -4.64 -8.18 7.83
C ASN A 128 -4.25 -8.04 6.38
N THR A 129 -4.93 -7.18 5.64
CA THR A 129 -4.58 -6.86 4.26
C THR A 129 -4.85 -5.40 3.94
N ASP A 130 -4.09 -4.86 2.98
CA ASP A 130 -4.34 -3.55 2.40
C ASP A 130 -5.09 -3.65 1.05
N ASP A 131 -5.24 -4.85 0.50
CA ASP A 131 -5.93 -5.11 -0.77
C ASP A 131 -7.39 -4.62 -0.73
N TYR A 132 -8.05 -4.75 0.42
CA TYR A 132 -9.42 -4.28 0.65
C TYR A 132 -9.65 -2.83 0.19
N PHE A 133 -8.65 -1.97 0.34
CA PHE A 133 -8.77 -0.56 -0.03
C PHE A 133 -8.76 -0.32 -1.54
N THR A 134 -8.49 -1.34 -2.31
CA THR A 134 -8.34 -1.30 -3.77
C THR A 134 -9.45 -1.99 -4.54
N PHE A 135 -10.41 -2.61 -3.86
CA PHE A 135 -11.59 -3.22 -4.47
C PHE A 135 -12.65 -2.13 -4.71
N LEU A 136 -12.64 -1.55 -5.90
CA LEU A 136 -13.38 -0.34 -6.21
C LEU A 136 -14.58 -0.56 -7.12
N ASP A 137 -14.75 -1.74 -7.71
CA ASP A 137 -15.94 -2.09 -8.45
C ASP A 137 -17.17 -2.22 -7.54
N ASP A 138 -18.38 -2.12 -8.13
CA ASP A 138 -19.61 -2.30 -7.39
C ASP A 138 -19.75 -3.74 -6.87
N ASN A 139 -20.29 -3.88 -5.67
CA ASN A 139 -20.49 -5.15 -4.96
C ASN A 139 -19.20 -5.87 -4.50
N GLU A 140 -18.04 -5.19 -4.52
CA GLU A 140 -16.80 -5.70 -3.99
C GLU A 140 -16.57 -5.33 -2.51
N GLY A 141 -15.55 -5.96 -1.90
CA GLY A 141 -15.13 -5.71 -0.52
C GLY A 141 -15.85 -6.57 0.53
N VAL A 142 -16.86 -7.37 0.14
CA VAL A 142 -17.53 -8.32 1.04
C VAL A 142 -16.72 -9.62 1.13
N ASN A 143 -16.20 -10.11 0.02
CA ASN A 143 -15.38 -11.31 -0.02
C ASN A 143 -14.00 -10.95 -0.59
N VAL A 144 -13.08 -10.57 0.28
CA VAL A 144 -11.73 -10.11 -0.07
C VAL A 144 -10.96 -11.15 -0.91
N ALA A 145 -11.16 -12.45 -0.63
CA ALA A 145 -10.47 -13.52 -1.34
C ALA A 145 -10.96 -13.72 -2.79
N ALA A 146 -12.12 -13.18 -3.16
CA ALA A 146 -12.72 -13.35 -4.48
C ALA A 146 -12.61 -12.10 -5.36
N ASN A 147 -12.17 -10.97 -4.80
CA ASN A 147 -12.04 -9.72 -5.54
C ASN A 147 -10.63 -9.55 -6.13
N LEU A 148 -10.55 -8.78 -7.20
CA LEU A 148 -9.30 -8.35 -7.81
C LEU A 148 -9.03 -6.88 -7.50
N MET A 149 -7.76 -6.53 -7.35
CA MET A 149 -7.36 -5.14 -7.11
C MET A 149 -7.49 -4.31 -8.38
N ASP A 150 -8.19 -3.18 -8.31
CA ASP A 150 -8.33 -2.22 -9.41
C ASP A 150 -7.15 -1.27 -9.52
N ILE A 151 -6.43 -1.06 -8.41
CA ILE A 151 -5.30 -0.14 -8.30
C ILE A 151 -4.15 -0.79 -7.52
N GLY A 152 -2.94 -0.29 -7.73
CA GLY A 152 -1.79 -0.69 -6.91
C GLY A 152 -1.86 -0.09 -5.50
N VAL A 153 -1.55 -0.87 -4.47
CA VAL A 153 -1.46 -0.41 -3.08
C VAL A 153 -0.10 -0.71 -2.49
N GLY A 154 0.40 0.20 -1.65
CA GLY A 154 1.61 0.00 -0.86
C GLY A 154 1.50 0.68 0.50
N ARG A 155 2.32 0.23 1.45
CA ARG A 155 2.37 0.82 2.79
C ARG A 155 3.80 1.13 3.22
N PHE A 156 4.01 2.33 3.75
CA PHE A 156 5.20 2.67 4.52
C PHE A 156 4.92 2.48 6.01
N SER A 157 5.36 1.36 6.55
CA SER A 157 5.12 0.98 7.96
C SER A 157 6.01 1.75 8.93
N VAL A 158 5.94 3.10 8.87
CA VAL A 158 6.74 3.99 9.72
C VAL A 158 6.00 4.38 11.00
N THR A 159 6.75 4.62 12.07
CA THR A 159 6.22 5.01 13.38
C THR A 159 6.82 6.34 13.89
N THR A 160 7.95 6.75 13.33
CA THR A 160 8.64 7.98 13.68
C THR A 160 8.87 8.87 12.46
N VAL A 161 9.00 10.17 12.69
CA VAL A 161 9.35 11.14 11.62
C VAL A 161 10.69 10.79 10.97
N GLN A 162 11.66 10.29 11.76
CA GLN A 162 12.95 9.87 11.22
C GLN A 162 12.80 8.70 10.24
N GLN A 163 12.06 7.64 10.62
CA GLN A 163 11.77 6.52 9.71
C GLN A 163 11.04 6.97 8.44
N ALA A 164 10.09 7.89 8.57
CA ALA A 164 9.38 8.48 7.44
C ALA A 164 10.34 9.23 6.51
N THR A 165 11.25 10.02 7.06
CA THR A 165 12.29 10.72 6.29
C THR A 165 13.23 9.74 5.60
N ASP A 166 13.67 8.70 6.29
CA ASP A 166 14.63 7.72 5.74
C ASP A 166 14.00 6.93 4.58
N VAL A 167 12.75 6.49 4.70
CA VAL A 167 12.09 5.75 3.61
C VAL A 167 11.82 6.64 2.41
N VAL A 168 11.43 7.91 2.61
CA VAL A 168 11.26 8.88 1.53
C VAL A 168 12.58 9.15 0.82
N ASN A 169 13.65 9.41 1.57
CA ASN A 169 14.96 9.64 0.99
C ASN A 169 15.48 8.43 0.21
N LYS A 170 15.27 7.21 0.73
CA LYS A 170 15.59 5.97 0.03
C LYS A 170 14.82 5.86 -1.29
N THR A 171 13.52 6.12 -1.27
CA THR A 171 12.67 6.05 -2.46
C THR A 171 13.11 7.08 -3.51
N ILE A 172 13.31 8.34 -3.11
CA ILE A 172 13.78 9.40 -4.01
C ILE A 172 15.18 9.10 -4.54
N GLY A 173 16.08 8.57 -3.70
CA GLY A 173 17.41 8.12 -4.12
C GLY A 173 17.33 7.03 -5.20
N TYR A 174 16.41 6.08 -5.07
CA TYR A 174 16.17 5.06 -6.09
C TYR A 174 15.58 5.67 -7.38
N MET A 175 14.58 6.55 -7.27
CA MET A 175 13.99 7.27 -8.42
C MET A 175 15.04 8.09 -9.18
N ASN A 176 16.03 8.68 -8.49
CA ASN A 176 17.13 9.41 -9.12
C ASN A 176 18.06 8.52 -9.94
N ASN A 177 18.05 7.22 -9.67
CA ASN A 177 18.83 6.22 -10.39
C ASN A 177 20.33 6.56 -10.52
N THR A 178 20.91 7.17 -9.50
CA THR A 178 22.31 7.60 -9.50
C THR A 178 23.27 6.44 -9.27
N ASP A 179 22.85 5.42 -8.53
CA ASP A 179 23.61 4.19 -8.33
C ASP A 179 23.35 3.23 -9.50
N LYS A 180 24.40 2.95 -10.27
CA LYS A 180 24.39 2.07 -11.45
C LYS A 180 24.92 0.66 -11.17
N GLY A 181 25.06 0.27 -9.91
CA GLY A 181 25.63 -1.01 -9.51
C GLY A 181 24.89 -2.24 -10.06
N ASN A 182 25.59 -3.36 -10.21
CA ASN A 182 25.05 -4.64 -10.71
C ASN A 182 23.93 -5.19 -9.83
N TRP A 183 23.77 -4.72 -8.59
CA TRP A 183 22.73 -5.12 -7.67
C TRP A 183 21.31 -4.94 -8.25
N LYS A 184 21.12 -4.01 -9.19
CA LYS A 184 19.82 -3.78 -9.85
C LYS A 184 19.39 -4.91 -10.78
N ASN A 185 20.33 -5.72 -11.21
CA ASN A 185 20.07 -6.86 -12.08
C ASN A 185 20.08 -8.20 -11.31
N GLN A 186 20.15 -8.14 -9.97
CA GLN A 186 20.13 -9.34 -9.13
C GLN A 186 18.73 -9.58 -8.58
N LEU A 187 18.23 -10.79 -8.77
CA LEU A 187 16.98 -11.27 -8.17
C LEU A 187 17.31 -12.39 -7.19
N LEU A 188 16.77 -12.31 -5.98
CA LEU A 188 16.93 -13.33 -4.96
C LEU A 188 15.62 -14.09 -4.80
N PHE A 189 15.68 -15.41 -4.93
CA PHE A 189 14.60 -16.34 -4.63
C PHE A 189 14.93 -17.07 -3.34
N LEU A 190 14.08 -16.91 -2.34
CA LEU A 190 14.21 -17.55 -1.05
C LEU A 190 12.95 -18.38 -0.78
N ALA A 191 13.12 -19.65 -0.44
CA ALA A 191 12.02 -20.54 -0.08
C ALA A 191 12.41 -21.52 1.01
N ASP A 192 11.44 -21.88 1.84
CA ASP A 192 11.57 -22.94 2.82
C ASP A 192 11.26 -24.34 2.21
N ASP A 193 11.52 -25.38 3.01
CA ASP A 193 11.28 -26.77 2.66
C ASP A 193 9.89 -27.28 3.10
N GLY A 194 9.01 -26.36 3.53
CA GLY A 194 7.66 -26.68 3.97
C GLY A 194 6.76 -27.24 2.87
N ALA A 195 5.62 -27.82 3.26
CA ALA A 195 4.58 -28.32 2.36
C ALA A 195 5.12 -29.29 1.27
N ALA A 196 6.00 -30.23 1.65
CA ALA A 196 6.66 -31.16 0.72
C ALA A 196 7.43 -30.43 -0.40
N SER A 197 8.20 -29.42 -0.02
CA SER A 197 9.01 -28.57 -0.93
C SER A 197 8.20 -27.78 -1.95
N LEU A 198 6.90 -27.62 -1.73
CA LEU A 198 6.05 -26.88 -2.67
C LEU A 198 6.53 -25.45 -2.89
N HIS A 199 6.96 -24.76 -1.81
CA HIS A 199 7.43 -23.37 -1.90
C HIS A 199 8.72 -23.27 -2.72
N SER A 200 9.68 -24.20 -2.53
CA SER A 200 10.90 -24.25 -3.33
C SER A 200 10.60 -24.51 -4.80
N ILE A 201 9.67 -25.44 -5.10
CA ILE A 201 9.26 -25.77 -6.47
C ILE A 201 8.62 -24.56 -7.15
N GLN A 202 7.72 -23.85 -6.46
CA GLN A 202 7.06 -22.65 -7.00
C GLN A 202 8.06 -21.51 -7.23
N ALA A 203 8.95 -21.25 -6.29
CA ALA A 203 10.00 -20.25 -6.45
C ALA A 203 10.95 -20.57 -7.61
N ASP A 204 11.31 -21.84 -7.77
CA ASP A 204 12.17 -22.30 -8.85
C ASP A 204 11.51 -22.17 -10.22
N ASN A 205 10.24 -22.51 -10.34
CA ASN A 205 9.48 -22.34 -11.57
C ASN A 205 9.42 -20.87 -12.03
N VAL A 206 9.24 -19.94 -11.09
CA VAL A 206 9.27 -18.50 -11.39
C VAL A 206 10.68 -18.08 -11.81
N ALA A 207 11.71 -18.51 -11.10
CA ALA A 207 13.09 -18.20 -11.43
C ALA A 207 13.49 -18.70 -12.82
N GLU A 208 13.16 -19.95 -13.16
CA GLU A 208 13.45 -20.52 -14.48
C GLU A 208 12.71 -19.78 -15.62
N SER A 209 11.43 -19.45 -15.40
CA SER A 209 10.64 -18.66 -16.37
C SER A 209 11.27 -17.28 -16.63
N LEU A 210 11.72 -16.62 -15.55
CA LEU A 210 12.40 -15.32 -15.66
C LEU A 210 13.76 -15.44 -16.34
N GLY A 211 14.57 -16.46 -16.00
CA GLY A 211 15.86 -16.70 -16.63
C GLY A 211 15.76 -16.95 -18.13
N GLY A 212 14.72 -17.69 -18.54
CA GLY A 212 14.44 -17.92 -19.97
C GLY A 212 13.99 -16.66 -20.72
N SER A 213 13.17 -15.83 -20.07
CA SER A 213 12.60 -14.63 -20.70
C SER A 213 13.52 -13.41 -20.63
N PHE A 214 14.32 -13.30 -19.57
CA PHE A 214 15.14 -12.13 -19.26
C PHE A 214 16.56 -12.51 -18.82
N PRO A 215 17.40 -13.00 -19.72
CA PRO A 215 18.73 -13.54 -19.39
C PRO A 215 19.73 -12.50 -18.86
N ALA A 216 19.40 -11.23 -18.90
CA ALA A 216 20.20 -10.15 -18.33
C ALA A 216 20.17 -10.10 -16.79
N TYR A 217 19.19 -10.74 -16.16
CA TYR A 217 19.12 -10.80 -14.71
C TYR A 217 19.97 -11.94 -14.14
N GLN A 218 20.68 -11.63 -13.05
CA GLN A 218 21.38 -12.64 -12.26
C GLN A 218 20.41 -13.19 -11.21
N LEU A 219 20.11 -14.47 -11.29
CA LEU A 219 19.19 -15.15 -10.38
C LEU A 219 20.00 -15.84 -9.26
N ASN A 220 19.74 -15.45 -8.03
CA ASN A 220 20.30 -16.05 -6.84
C ASN A 220 19.20 -16.87 -6.14
N LYS A 221 19.43 -18.17 -5.94
CA LYS A 221 18.45 -19.07 -5.34
C LYS A 221 18.97 -19.57 -3.99
N ILE A 222 18.20 -19.39 -2.94
CA ILE A 222 18.47 -19.89 -1.59
C ILE A 222 17.25 -20.69 -1.15
N TYR A 223 17.30 -21.99 -1.29
CA TYR A 223 16.26 -22.93 -0.87
C TYR A 223 16.74 -23.74 0.32
N LEU A 224 15.95 -23.81 1.39
CA LEU A 224 16.36 -24.50 2.61
C LEU A 224 16.59 -25.98 2.40
N ASP A 225 15.93 -26.60 1.42
CA ASP A 225 16.16 -28.00 1.01
C ASP A 225 17.64 -28.32 0.67
N ALA A 226 18.40 -27.30 0.24
CA ALA A 226 19.81 -27.46 -0.10
C ALA A 226 20.76 -27.38 1.13
N TYR A 227 20.25 -26.97 2.28
CA TYR A 227 21.02 -26.74 3.50
C TYR A 227 20.52 -27.70 4.60
N LYS A 228 21.27 -28.78 4.84
CA LYS A 228 20.98 -29.78 5.85
C LYS A 228 21.95 -29.69 7.05
#